data_caa2756a854b0864d77d2629da62ef17
#
_entry.id   caa2756a854b0864d77d2629da62ef17
#
_cell.length_a   1.000
_cell.length_b   1.000
_cell.length_c   1.000
_cell.angle_alpha   90.00
_cell.angle_beta   90.00
_cell.angle_gamma   90.00
#
_symmetry.space_group_name_H-M   'P 1'
#
loop_
_entity.id
_entity.type
_entity.pdbx_description
1 polymer ?
#
loop_
_entity_poly.entity_id
_entity_poly.type
_entity_poly.pdbx_seq_one_letter_code
_entity_poly.pdbx_strand_id
1 'polypeptide(L)'
;MNEIEFVKHQVFRETPDVIFYDISVKNNNATDLVEHAGPAVSPPDEYDGIKQFYIHYHQVDHNRVLSGDRTFELVNPKWSDPYHIVHLNRDCGALVIPKGTYHRSISGVHGSIVINQAVRDEDFDHTTEFIPVTARQNTVLYSIINTVKPIIHYKYCLLYTSDAADE
;
A
#
# COMPACT_ATOMS: atom_id res chain seq x y z
N MET A 1 19.49 3.03 -0.57
CA MET A 1 18.34 3.52 0.24
C MET A 1 17.14 2.61 -0.02
N ASN A 2 16.48 2.14 1.02
CA ASN A 2 15.27 1.33 0.85
C ASN A 2 14.07 2.27 0.59
N GLU A 3 13.49 2.15 -0.59
CA GLU A 3 12.36 2.99 -1.03
C GLU A 3 11.03 2.49 -0.44
N ILE A 4 10.99 1.23 0.00
CA ILE A 4 9.82 0.62 0.63
C ILE A 4 9.96 0.73 2.15
N GLU A 5 8.99 1.38 2.77
CA GLU A 5 8.95 1.61 4.21
C GLU A 5 7.69 0.99 4.82
N PHE A 6 7.83 0.51 6.06
CA PHE A 6 6.72 0.03 6.86
C PHE A 6 6.71 0.72 8.21
N VAL A 7 5.50 1.04 8.70
CA VAL A 7 5.31 1.43 10.09
C VAL A 7 4.98 0.16 10.87
N LYS A 8 5.92 -0.27 11.71
CA LYS A 8 5.80 -1.48 12.51
C LYS A 8 4.75 -1.29 13.61
N HIS A 9 3.85 -2.25 13.74
CA HIS A 9 2.98 -2.30 14.90
C HIS A 9 3.76 -2.80 16.12
N GLN A 10 3.34 -2.40 17.32
CA GLN A 10 4.04 -2.77 18.56
C GLN A 10 3.10 -3.42 19.54
N VAL A 11 3.54 -4.54 20.10
CA VAL A 11 2.83 -5.19 21.19
C VAL A 11 3.12 -4.40 22.46
N PHE A 12 2.08 -3.86 23.11
CA PHE A 12 2.26 -3.14 24.37
C PHE A 12 1.65 -3.86 25.56
N ARG A 13 0.86 -4.89 25.34
CA ARG A 13 0.27 -5.70 26.38
C ARG A 13 -0.08 -7.09 25.85
N GLU A 14 0.18 -8.10 26.67
CA GLU A 14 -0.26 -9.47 26.42
C GLU A 14 -0.92 -10.03 27.66
N THR A 15 -2.00 -10.74 27.47
CA THR A 15 -2.65 -11.57 28.48
C THR A 15 -2.88 -12.95 27.86
N PRO A 16 -3.27 -13.98 28.61
CA PRO A 16 -3.57 -15.26 27.98
C PRO A 16 -4.60 -15.12 26.87
N ASP A 17 -4.22 -15.57 25.66
CA ASP A 17 -5.03 -15.55 24.43
C ASP A 17 -5.41 -14.16 23.89
N VAL A 18 -4.82 -13.07 24.43
CA VAL A 18 -5.08 -11.70 23.95
C VAL A 18 -3.78 -10.92 23.79
N ILE A 19 -3.63 -10.31 22.64
CA ILE A 19 -2.49 -9.43 22.33
C ILE A 19 -3.01 -8.05 21.98
N PHE A 20 -2.42 -7.02 22.58
CA PHE A 20 -2.75 -5.62 22.34
C PHE A 20 -1.63 -4.96 21.52
N TYR A 21 -1.98 -4.49 20.34
CA TYR A 21 -1.06 -3.82 19.45
C TYR A 21 -1.31 -2.31 19.43
N ASP A 22 -0.23 -1.54 19.46
CA ASP A 22 -0.26 -0.14 19.09
C ASP A 22 0.03 -0.04 17.59
N ILE A 23 -0.92 0.55 16.85
CA ILE A 23 -0.84 0.75 15.42
C ILE A 23 -0.87 2.23 15.06
N SER A 24 -0.51 3.10 15.98
CA SER A 24 -0.51 4.54 15.77
C SER A 24 0.40 4.96 14.63
N VAL A 25 -0.06 5.89 13.84
CA VAL A 25 0.72 6.56 12.78
C VAL A 25 0.80 8.04 13.11
N LYS A 26 2.02 8.58 13.15
CA LYS A 26 2.26 9.97 13.50
C LYS A 26 1.57 10.90 12.51
N ASN A 27 0.84 11.89 13.04
CA ASN A 27 0.10 12.88 12.26
C ASN A 27 -1.08 12.34 11.45
N ASN A 28 -1.51 11.11 11.69
CA ASN A 28 -2.68 10.55 11.04
C ASN A 28 -3.89 11.46 11.30
N ASN A 29 -4.54 11.91 10.23
CA ASN A 29 -5.70 12.80 10.29
C ASN A 29 -6.86 12.36 9.39
N ALA A 30 -6.74 11.21 8.74
CA ALA A 30 -7.81 10.61 7.96
C ALA A 30 -7.65 9.10 7.95
N THR A 31 -8.71 8.38 8.28
CA THR A 31 -8.66 6.92 8.36
C THR A 31 -9.76 6.31 7.51
N ASP A 32 -9.36 5.46 6.59
CA ASP A 32 -10.27 4.77 5.67
C ASP A 32 -10.20 3.26 5.89
N LEU A 33 -11.35 2.61 5.81
CA LEU A 33 -11.44 1.16 5.74
C LEU A 33 -11.77 0.77 4.29
N VAL A 34 -10.94 -0.06 3.68
CA VAL A 34 -11.11 -0.46 2.28
C VAL A 34 -11.28 -1.98 2.23
N GLU A 35 -12.47 -2.41 1.82
CA GLU A 35 -12.83 -3.81 1.73
C GLU A 35 -12.92 -4.25 0.27
N HIS A 36 -12.18 -5.29 -0.08
CA HIS A 36 -12.29 -5.97 -1.36
C HIS A 36 -13.07 -7.26 -1.18
N ALA A 37 -14.18 -7.37 -1.89
CA ALA A 37 -14.98 -8.61 -1.92
C ALA A 37 -14.43 -9.53 -3.01
N GLY A 38 -13.66 -10.53 -2.63
CA GLY A 38 -13.04 -11.44 -3.57
C GLY A 38 -11.85 -10.82 -4.33
N PRO A 39 -11.50 -11.32 -5.52
CA PRO A 39 -10.29 -10.93 -6.25
C PRO A 39 -10.44 -9.58 -6.95
N ALA A 40 -10.75 -8.56 -6.20
CA ALA A 40 -10.96 -7.20 -6.69
C ALA A 40 -9.65 -6.49 -6.98
N VAL A 41 -9.68 -5.54 -7.90
CA VAL A 41 -8.56 -4.68 -8.28
C VAL A 41 -8.99 -3.22 -8.12
N SER A 42 -8.16 -2.42 -7.46
CA SER A 42 -8.46 -0.99 -7.22
C SER A 42 -7.26 -0.10 -7.55
N PRO A 43 -7.40 0.85 -8.49
CA PRO A 43 -8.52 1.00 -9.41
C PRO A 43 -8.59 -0.15 -10.41
N PRO A 44 -9.75 -0.43 -10.99
CA PRO A 44 -9.87 -1.52 -11.96
C PRO A 44 -9.07 -1.24 -13.23
N ASP A 45 -8.69 -2.30 -13.93
CA ASP A 45 -8.11 -2.15 -15.26
C ASP A 45 -9.18 -1.59 -16.21
N GLU A 46 -8.73 -0.92 -17.27
CA GLU A 46 -9.61 -0.56 -18.37
C GLU A 46 -10.09 -1.84 -19.09
N TYR A 47 -11.17 -1.74 -19.86
CA TYR A 47 -11.79 -2.88 -20.53
C TYR A 47 -10.83 -3.68 -21.43
N ASP A 48 -9.76 -3.07 -21.92
CA ASP A 48 -8.73 -3.71 -22.75
C ASP A 48 -7.52 -4.22 -21.96
N GLY A 49 -7.61 -4.23 -20.62
CA GLY A 49 -6.57 -4.72 -19.73
C GLY A 49 -5.47 -3.72 -19.42
N ILE A 50 -5.59 -2.47 -19.84
CA ILE A 50 -4.62 -1.42 -19.48
C ILE A 50 -4.80 -1.04 -18.02
N LYS A 51 -3.72 -1.08 -17.26
CA LYS A 51 -3.72 -0.77 -15.83
C LYS A 51 -4.00 0.69 -15.56
N GLN A 52 -4.77 0.91 -14.50
CA GLN A 52 -4.99 2.22 -13.91
C GLN A 52 -4.37 2.26 -12.53
N PHE A 53 -3.97 3.47 -12.10
CA PHE A 53 -3.35 3.72 -10.81
C PHE A 53 -4.00 4.93 -10.15
N TYR A 54 -3.93 4.99 -8.83
CA TYR A 54 -4.11 6.24 -8.08
C TYR A 54 -2.76 6.88 -7.83
N ILE A 55 -2.77 8.19 -7.66
CA ILE A 55 -1.62 8.96 -7.20
C ILE A 55 -2.12 10.09 -6.30
N HIS A 56 -1.49 10.25 -5.14
CA HIS A 56 -1.83 11.34 -4.22
C HIS A 56 -0.66 12.31 -4.13
N TYR A 57 -0.94 13.58 -4.34
CA TYR A 57 0.05 14.65 -4.20
C TYR A 57 0.01 15.30 -2.83
N HIS A 58 -1.10 15.11 -2.08
CA HIS A 58 -1.38 15.76 -0.80
C HIS A 58 -1.77 14.78 0.30
N GLN A 59 -1.47 13.50 0.11
CA GLN A 59 -1.75 12.45 1.07
C GLN A 59 -0.62 11.42 1.06
N VAL A 60 -0.19 11.04 2.26
CA VAL A 60 0.67 9.87 2.47
C VAL A 60 -0.23 8.77 3.01
N ASP A 61 -0.19 7.60 2.36
CA ASP A 61 -0.95 6.43 2.81
C ASP A 61 -0.12 5.56 3.73
N HIS A 62 -0.80 4.95 4.70
CA HIS A 62 -0.23 3.90 5.55
C HIS A 62 -1.22 2.76 5.57
N ASN A 63 -0.99 1.77 4.71
CA ASN A 63 -1.93 0.67 4.48
C ASN A 63 -1.56 -0.56 5.28
N ARG A 64 -2.46 -0.97 6.17
CA ARG A 64 -2.33 -2.16 7.00
C ARG A 64 -3.41 -3.17 6.66
N VAL A 65 -3.01 -4.40 6.37
CA VAL A 65 -3.97 -5.49 6.15
C VAL A 65 -4.50 -5.97 7.51
N LEU A 66 -5.82 -6.00 7.64
CA LEU A 66 -6.51 -6.54 8.83
C LEU A 66 -6.91 -8.00 8.61
N SER A 67 -7.31 -8.35 7.38
CA SER A 67 -7.59 -9.74 7.02
C SER A 67 -7.36 -9.98 5.53
N GLY A 68 -7.07 -11.22 5.17
CA GLY A 68 -6.78 -11.63 3.80
C GLY A 68 -5.40 -11.17 3.34
N ASP A 69 -5.22 -11.12 2.03
CA ASP A 69 -3.97 -10.73 1.39
C ASP A 69 -4.23 -9.61 0.38
N ARG A 70 -3.38 -8.60 0.39
CA ARG A 70 -3.45 -7.48 -0.55
C ARG A 70 -2.08 -7.26 -1.17
N THR A 71 -2.02 -7.26 -2.51
CA THR A 71 -0.81 -6.93 -3.25
C THR A 71 -0.89 -5.51 -3.75
N PHE A 72 0.15 -4.72 -3.48
CA PHE A 72 0.27 -3.34 -3.98
C PHE A 72 1.32 -3.28 -5.08
N GLU A 73 0.99 -2.63 -6.19
CA GLU A 73 1.97 -2.23 -7.18
C GLU A 73 2.26 -0.74 -6.97
N LEU A 74 3.53 -0.41 -6.79
CA LEU A 74 4.00 0.96 -6.56
C LEU A 74 4.94 1.37 -7.67
N VAL A 75 4.66 2.51 -8.28
CA VAL A 75 5.53 3.10 -9.32
C VAL A 75 5.84 4.54 -8.94
N ASN A 76 7.14 4.83 -8.79
CA ASN A 76 7.60 6.19 -8.56
C ASN A 76 8.79 6.48 -9.47
N PRO A 77 8.63 7.33 -10.50
CA PRO A 77 9.69 7.62 -11.46
C PRO A 77 10.95 8.25 -10.86
N LYS A 78 10.86 8.80 -9.65
CA LYS A 78 11.98 9.44 -8.94
C LYS A 78 12.84 8.44 -8.17
N TRP A 79 12.36 7.22 -7.98
CA TRP A 79 13.12 6.19 -7.26
C TRP A 79 14.18 5.56 -8.17
N SER A 80 15.30 5.11 -7.58
CA SER A 80 16.34 4.37 -8.32
C SER A 80 15.76 3.08 -8.90
N ASP A 81 14.94 2.39 -8.11
CA ASP A 81 14.15 1.24 -8.56
C ASP A 81 12.69 1.69 -8.61
N PRO A 82 12.18 2.08 -9.79
CA PRO A 82 10.91 2.79 -9.87
C PRO A 82 9.67 1.92 -9.77
N TYR A 83 9.80 0.58 -9.80
CA TYR A 83 8.68 -0.33 -9.81
C TYR A 83 8.83 -1.40 -8.73
N HIS A 84 7.87 -1.44 -7.80
CA HIS A 84 7.84 -2.41 -6.70
C HIS A 84 6.47 -3.09 -6.63
N ILE A 85 6.48 -4.38 -6.32
CA ILE A 85 5.28 -5.15 -6.00
C ILE A 85 5.43 -5.64 -4.56
N VAL A 86 4.47 -5.29 -3.70
CA VAL A 86 4.53 -5.59 -2.27
C VAL A 86 3.33 -6.44 -1.88
N HIS A 87 3.60 -7.66 -1.42
CA HIS A 87 2.57 -8.58 -0.94
C HIS A 87 2.37 -8.39 0.56
N LEU A 88 1.18 -7.98 0.96
CA LEU A 88 0.84 -7.72 2.35
C LEU A 88 -0.14 -8.73 2.90
N ASN A 89 0.08 -9.09 4.17
CA ASN A 89 -0.89 -9.77 5.01
C ASN A 89 -0.93 -9.10 6.39
N ARG A 90 -1.73 -9.64 7.32
CA ARG A 90 -1.89 -9.04 8.65
C ARG A 90 -0.61 -9.01 9.49
N ASP A 91 0.39 -9.83 9.16
CA ASP A 91 1.66 -9.90 9.90
C ASP A 91 2.66 -8.83 9.47
N CYS A 92 2.35 -8.09 8.40
CA CYS A 92 3.14 -6.96 7.95
C CYS A 92 2.78 -5.70 8.75
N GLY A 93 3.69 -4.76 8.85
CA GLY A 93 3.38 -3.42 9.29
C GLY A 93 2.54 -2.66 8.27
N ALA A 94 2.27 -1.40 8.52
CA ALA A 94 1.61 -0.53 7.54
C ALA A 94 2.60 -0.14 6.45
N LEU A 95 2.25 -0.42 5.20
CA LEU A 95 3.03 0.01 4.04
C LEU A 95 2.87 1.51 3.84
N VAL A 96 3.99 2.23 3.81
CA VAL A 96 3.99 3.67 3.53
C VAL A 96 3.98 3.88 2.03
N ILE A 97 3.00 4.64 1.54
CA ILE A 97 2.95 5.08 0.15
C ILE A 97 3.13 6.59 0.14
N PRO A 98 4.34 7.08 -0.22
CA PRO A 98 4.63 8.52 -0.21
C PRO A 98 3.82 9.28 -1.26
N LYS A 99 3.71 10.60 -1.06
CA LYS A 99 3.15 11.49 -2.08
C LYS A 99 3.88 11.29 -3.41
N GLY A 100 3.13 11.40 -4.51
CA GLY A 100 3.73 11.28 -5.84
C GLY A 100 4.06 9.85 -6.28
N THR A 101 3.53 8.85 -5.59
CA THR A 101 3.71 7.44 -5.94
C THR A 101 2.43 6.89 -6.56
N TYR A 102 2.53 6.40 -7.79
CA TYR A 102 1.43 5.67 -8.43
C TYR A 102 1.23 4.35 -7.71
N HIS A 103 -0.02 4.01 -7.40
CA HIS A 103 -0.31 2.76 -6.71
C HIS A 103 -1.63 2.16 -7.15
N ARG A 104 -1.69 0.84 -7.08
CA ARG A 104 -2.90 0.03 -7.28
C ARG A 104 -2.81 -1.18 -6.37
N SER A 105 -3.95 -1.78 -6.05
CA SER A 105 -3.97 -2.96 -5.19
C SER A 105 -4.88 -4.06 -5.71
N ILE A 106 -4.48 -5.30 -5.41
CA ILE A 106 -5.16 -6.50 -5.88
C ILE A 106 -5.33 -7.43 -4.70
N SER A 107 -6.53 -7.95 -4.52
CA SER A 107 -6.82 -8.97 -3.51
C SER A 107 -6.79 -10.37 -4.11
N GLY A 108 -6.48 -11.35 -3.27
CA GLY A 108 -6.66 -12.75 -3.59
C GLY A 108 -8.14 -13.14 -3.64
N VAL A 109 -8.43 -14.42 -3.93
CA VAL A 109 -9.78 -14.94 -4.18
C VAL A 109 -10.74 -14.74 -3.01
N HIS A 110 -10.24 -14.66 -1.78
CA HIS A 110 -11.05 -14.47 -0.58
C HIS A 110 -11.25 -13.01 -0.18
N GLY A 111 -10.73 -12.08 -0.98
CA GLY A 111 -10.80 -10.65 -0.65
C GLY A 111 -9.81 -10.24 0.43
N SER A 112 -9.92 -9.00 0.87
CA SER A 112 -9.10 -8.45 1.93
C SER A 112 -9.71 -7.20 2.53
N ILE A 113 -9.33 -6.90 3.76
CA ILE A 113 -9.70 -5.69 4.48
C ILE A 113 -8.42 -4.95 4.83
N VAL A 114 -8.35 -3.69 4.44
CA VAL A 114 -7.21 -2.81 4.68
C VAL A 114 -7.69 -1.56 5.41
N ILE A 115 -6.95 -1.14 6.42
CA ILE A 115 -7.11 0.18 7.02
C ILE A 115 -5.99 1.08 6.50
N ASN A 116 -6.37 2.26 6.01
CA ASN A 116 -5.43 3.29 5.60
C ASN A 116 -5.43 4.41 6.64
N GLN A 117 -4.30 4.60 7.31
CA GLN A 117 -4.10 5.67 8.27
C GLN A 117 -3.34 6.79 7.54
N ALA A 118 -4.12 7.64 6.86
CA ALA A 118 -3.59 8.65 5.98
C ALA A 118 -3.14 9.91 6.71
N VAL A 119 -2.15 10.57 6.13
CA VAL A 119 -1.70 11.91 6.55
C VAL A 119 -1.93 12.85 5.37
N ARG A 120 -2.87 13.76 5.53
CA ARG A 120 -3.24 14.77 4.54
C ARG A 120 -2.66 16.11 4.90
N ASP A 121 -2.12 16.81 3.91
CA ASP A 121 -1.69 18.19 4.09
C ASP A 121 -2.87 19.17 3.85
N GLU A 122 -2.60 20.47 4.01
CA GLU A 122 -3.61 21.52 3.90
C GLU A 122 -4.19 21.71 2.49
N ASP A 123 -3.48 21.22 1.45
CA ASP A 123 -3.89 21.35 0.05
C ASP A 123 -4.66 20.12 -0.45
N PHE A 124 -4.96 19.17 0.42
CA PHE A 124 -5.74 17.99 0.05
C PHE A 124 -7.13 18.36 -0.44
N ASP A 125 -7.51 17.80 -1.61
CA ASP A 125 -8.81 18.03 -2.23
C ASP A 125 -9.42 16.71 -2.69
N HIS A 126 -10.55 16.32 -2.11
CA HIS A 126 -11.29 15.10 -2.45
C HIS A 126 -11.63 14.99 -3.93
N THR A 127 -11.79 16.11 -4.63
CA THR A 127 -12.21 16.09 -6.03
C THR A 127 -11.09 15.76 -6.99
N THR A 128 -9.83 15.86 -6.55
CA THR A 128 -8.66 15.65 -7.40
C THR A 128 -7.78 14.47 -7.00
N GLU A 129 -7.79 14.09 -5.72
CA GLU A 129 -6.86 13.09 -5.18
C GLU A 129 -7.26 11.64 -5.48
N PHE A 130 -8.51 11.37 -5.83
CA PHE A 130 -9.01 10.01 -6.02
C PHE A 130 -9.41 9.70 -7.47
N ILE A 131 -8.85 10.42 -8.42
CA ILE A 131 -9.11 10.19 -9.85
C ILE A 131 -8.12 9.14 -10.37
N PRO A 132 -8.60 8.02 -10.96
CA PRO A 132 -7.70 7.04 -11.56
C PRO A 132 -6.90 7.64 -12.72
N VAL A 133 -5.62 7.26 -12.80
CA VAL A 133 -4.73 7.61 -13.91
C VAL A 133 -4.53 6.38 -14.76
N THR A 134 -4.89 6.45 -16.03
CA THR A 134 -4.65 5.35 -16.96
C THR A 134 -3.21 5.38 -17.47
N ALA A 135 -2.55 4.22 -17.47
CA ALA A 135 -1.22 4.09 -18.06
C ALA A 135 -1.23 4.43 -19.56
N ARG A 136 -2.38 4.29 -20.23
CA ARG A 136 -2.54 4.66 -21.64
C ARG A 136 -2.18 6.12 -21.92
N GLN A 137 -2.49 7.02 -20.99
CA GLN A 137 -2.33 8.46 -21.16
C GLN A 137 -1.11 9.03 -20.43
N ASN A 138 -0.29 8.16 -19.84
CA ASN A 138 0.91 8.57 -19.11
C ASN A 138 2.10 7.78 -19.63
N THR A 139 2.92 8.43 -20.47
CA THR A 139 4.03 7.77 -21.16
C THR A 139 5.12 7.28 -20.21
N VAL A 140 5.39 8.00 -19.14
CA VAL A 140 6.40 7.61 -18.13
C VAL A 140 5.92 6.38 -17.37
N LEU A 141 4.71 6.41 -16.87
CA LEU A 141 4.10 5.28 -16.16
C LEU A 141 4.02 4.04 -17.06
N TYR A 142 3.54 4.21 -18.28
CA TYR A 142 3.44 3.13 -19.26
C TYR A 142 4.80 2.50 -19.54
N SER A 143 5.82 3.32 -19.76
CA SER A 143 7.19 2.84 -20.00
C SER A 143 7.71 2.02 -18.83
N ILE A 144 7.54 2.50 -17.60
CA ILE A 144 8.03 1.79 -16.40
C ILE A 144 7.36 0.45 -16.24
N ILE A 145 6.04 0.38 -16.28
CA ILE A 145 5.32 -0.90 -16.06
C ILE A 145 5.56 -1.92 -17.18
N ASN A 146 5.97 -1.49 -18.38
CA ASN A 146 6.21 -2.40 -19.50
C ASN A 146 7.67 -2.73 -19.74
N THR A 147 8.62 -1.97 -19.19
CA THR A 147 10.06 -2.17 -19.47
C THR A 147 10.89 -2.45 -18.21
N VAL A 148 10.44 -2.02 -17.04
CA VAL A 148 11.20 -2.22 -15.80
C VAL A 148 10.71 -3.50 -15.12
N LYS A 149 11.64 -4.38 -14.77
CA LYS A 149 11.32 -5.56 -13.97
C LYS A 149 11.05 -5.13 -12.53
N PRO A 150 9.88 -5.42 -11.97
CA PRO A 150 9.56 -5.00 -10.61
C PRO A 150 10.38 -5.75 -9.56
N ILE A 151 10.69 -5.07 -8.46
CA ILE A 151 11.23 -5.69 -7.26
C ILE A 151 10.07 -6.20 -6.44
N ILE A 152 10.08 -7.49 -6.12
CA ILE A 152 8.98 -8.15 -5.42
C ILE A 152 9.33 -8.29 -3.94
N HIS A 153 8.42 -7.80 -3.08
CA HIS A 153 8.56 -7.83 -1.63
C HIS A 153 7.47 -8.72 -1.01
N TYR A 154 7.83 -9.87 -0.54
CA TYR A 154 6.94 -10.74 0.24
C TYR A 154 7.63 -11.26 1.51
N LYS A 155 8.95 -11.16 1.58
CA LYS A 155 9.76 -11.62 2.71
C LYS A 155 9.77 -10.63 3.87
N TYR A 156 9.39 -9.38 3.63
CA TYR A 156 9.39 -8.34 4.67
C TYR A 156 8.50 -8.69 5.85
N CYS A 157 7.36 -9.31 5.59
CA CYS A 157 6.43 -9.70 6.64
C CYS A 157 7.07 -10.73 7.58
N LEU A 158 7.78 -11.70 7.02
CA LEU A 158 8.49 -12.72 7.81
C LEU A 158 9.67 -12.12 8.60
N LEU A 159 10.44 -11.22 7.98
CA LEU A 159 11.56 -10.54 8.65
C LEU A 159 11.06 -9.67 9.81
N TYR A 160 9.95 -8.95 9.60
CA TYR A 160 9.33 -8.15 10.65
C TYR A 160 8.89 -8.98 11.84
N THR A 161 8.24 -10.11 11.59
CA THR A 161 7.79 -11.03 12.63
C THR A 161 8.97 -11.61 13.39
N SER A 162 10.04 -11.99 12.71
CA SER A 162 11.26 -12.52 13.31
C SER A 162 11.95 -11.48 14.19
N ASP A 163 12.10 -10.25 13.70
CA ASP A 163 12.70 -9.15 14.44
C ASP A 163 11.90 -8.82 15.70
N ALA A 164 10.58 -8.89 15.63
CA ALA A 164 9.73 -8.68 16.79
C ALA A 164 9.84 -9.82 17.83
N ALA A 165 10.14 -11.04 17.39
CA ALA A 165 10.32 -12.18 18.28
C ALA A 165 11.68 -12.18 18.98
N ASP A 166 12.69 -11.57 18.36
CA ASP A 166 14.05 -11.52 18.89
C ASP A 166 14.28 -10.36 19.88
N GLU A 167 13.34 -9.44 19.96
CA GLU A 167 13.35 -8.34 20.93
C GLU A 167 12.62 -8.72 22.24
#